data_c8f20ee24e838e7fa002eab1baa9b933
#
_entry.id   c8f20ee24e838e7fa002eab1baa9b933
#
_cell.length_a   1.000
_cell.length_b   1.000
_cell.length_c   1.000
_cell.angle_alpha   90.00
_cell.angle_beta   90.00
_cell.angle_gamma   90.00
#
_symmetry.space_group_name_H-M   'P 1'
#
loop_
_entity.id
_entity.type
_entity.pdbx_description
1 polymer ?
#
loop_
_entity_poly.entity_id
_entity_poly.type
_entity_poly.pdbx_seq_one_letter_code
_entity_poly.pdbx_strand_id
1 'polypeptide(L)'
;MRDITKCHPRLRQLAKELVVECQKKGLSIKLTECLRTVEEQNDLYAKGRTKPGSIVTNAKGTSYSSMHQWGVAFDICRNDGKGAYYDSDGFFTKVGKIGMQLGLEWGGSWTSPVDKPHFQLKDWGSTSSKLKAQYKTPANFMKTWKKEDDEMVENSKIIVDGKTIPV
;
A
#
# COMPACT_ATOMS: atom_id res chain seq x y z
N MET A 1 -9.12 5.02 0.30
CA MET A 1 -8.63 6.40 0.61
C MET A 1 -7.18 6.53 0.16
N ARG A 2 -6.81 7.67 -0.45
CA ARG A 2 -5.47 7.88 -1.07
C ARG A 2 -4.40 8.43 -0.10
N ASP A 3 -4.72 8.55 1.16
CA ASP A 3 -3.86 9.15 2.17
C ASP A 3 -2.91 8.13 2.77
N ILE A 4 -1.67 8.09 2.27
CA ILE A 4 -0.63 7.18 2.76
C ILE A 4 -0.20 7.50 4.20
N THR A 5 -0.43 8.73 4.69
CA THR A 5 -0.03 9.11 6.06
C THR A 5 -0.78 8.34 7.13
N LYS A 6 -1.90 7.73 6.78
CA LYS A 6 -2.71 6.87 7.66
C LYS A 6 -2.32 5.38 7.65
N CYS A 7 -1.32 5.03 6.87
CA CYS A 7 -0.79 3.67 6.79
C CYS A 7 0.38 3.45 7.76
N HIS A 8 0.78 2.18 7.89
CA HIS A 8 1.93 1.78 8.70
C HIS A 8 3.18 2.61 8.36
N PRO A 9 3.95 3.09 9.36
CA PRO A 9 5.11 3.98 9.14
C PRO A 9 6.08 3.46 8.09
N ARG A 10 6.43 2.18 8.16
CA ARG A 10 7.33 1.56 7.19
C ARG A 10 6.74 1.49 5.78
N LEU A 11 5.42 1.29 5.65
CA LEU A 11 4.75 1.32 4.35
C LEU A 11 4.83 2.72 3.73
N ARG A 12 4.64 3.77 4.55
CA ARG A 12 4.76 5.17 4.11
C ARG A 12 6.14 5.47 3.52
N GLN A 13 7.18 5.00 4.21
CA GLN A 13 8.57 5.17 3.74
C GLN A 13 8.79 4.43 2.42
N LEU A 14 8.44 3.15 2.34
CA LEU A 14 8.64 2.34 1.13
C LEU A 14 7.81 2.84 -0.06
N ALA A 15 6.60 3.35 0.16
CA ALA A 15 5.80 3.96 -0.89
C ALA A 15 6.48 5.24 -1.46
N LYS A 16 7.04 6.08 -0.57
CA LYS A 16 7.82 7.26 -0.98
C LYS A 16 9.06 6.87 -1.77
N GLU A 17 9.81 5.88 -1.29
CA GLU A 17 10.99 5.37 -1.98
C GLU A 17 10.65 4.80 -3.36
N LEU A 18 9.53 4.06 -3.47
CA LEU A 18 9.05 3.52 -4.74
C LEU A 18 8.78 4.64 -5.77
N VAL A 19 8.09 5.71 -5.35
CA VAL A 19 7.83 6.86 -6.23
C VAL A 19 9.14 7.48 -6.71
N VAL A 20 10.11 7.70 -5.81
CA VAL A 20 11.41 8.29 -6.13
C VAL A 20 12.21 7.41 -7.09
N GLU A 21 12.33 6.11 -6.80
CA GLU A 21 13.09 5.18 -7.62
C GLU A 21 12.45 4.97 -9.02
N CYS A 22 11.12 4.95 -9.08
CA CYS A 22 10.41 4.93 -10.35
C CYS A 22 10.69 6.19 -11.16
N GLN A 23 10.63 7.37 -10.53
CA GLN A 23 10.87 8.65 -11.20
C GLN A 23 12.29 8.74 -11.77
N LYS A 24 13.32 8.26 -11.05
CA LYS A 24 14.70 8.17 -11.54
C LYS A 24 14.82 7.34 -12.83
N LYS A 25 13.92 6.38 -13.02
CA LYS A 25 13.87 5.50 -14.21
C LYS A 25 12.84 5.96 -15.26
N GLY A 26 12.31 7.16 -15.14
CA GLY A 26 11.32 7.72 -16.08
C GLY A 26 9.93 7.07 -15.97
N LEU A 27 9.63 6.40 -14.85
CA LEU A 27 8.33 5.78 -14.58
C LEU A 27 7.54 6.66 -13.62
N SER A 28 6.56 7.40 -14.14
CA SER A 28 5.70 8.26 -13.32
C SER A 28 4.52 7.47 -12.77
N ILE A 29 4.42 7.37 -11.45
CA ILE A 29 3.34 6.70 -10.73
C ILE A 29 2.69 7.66 -9.73
N LYS A 30 1.45 7.35 -9.35
CA LYS A 30 0.77 7.96 -8.19
C LYS A 30 0.01 6.89 -7.41
N LEU A 31 -0.15 7.12 -6.11
CA LEU A 31 -0.94 6.25 -5.24
C LEU A 31 -2.44 6.49 -5.51
N THR A 32 -3.21 5.42 -5.55
CA THR A 32 -4.66 5.45 -5.81
C THR A 32 -5.47 4.96 -4.64
N GLU A 33 -4.96 3.99 -3.88
CA GLU A 33 -5.61 3.45 -2.70
C GLU A 33 -4.56 3.19 -1.62
N CYS A 34 -4.92 3.42 -0.35
CA CYS A 34 -4.05 3.21 0.81
C CYS A 34 -4.87 2.54 1.93
N LEU A 35 -5.02 3.19 3.10
CA LEU A 35 -5.89 2.69 4.15
C LEU A 35 -7.35 2.69 3.70
N ARG A 36 -8.05 1.59 3.96
CA ARG A 36 -9.47 1.42 3.64
C ARG A 36 -10.27 1.13 4.90
N THR A 37 -11.35 1.87 5.13
CA THR A 37 -12.26 1.64 6.24
C THR A 37 -13.17 0.43 6.00
N VAL A 38 -13.89 -0.01 7.04
CA VAL A 38 -14.92 -1.06 6.93
C VAL A 38 -16.01 -0.63 5.95
N GLU A 39 -16.45 0.61 6.02
CA GLU A 39 -17.49 1.19 5.17
C GLU A 39 -17.03 1.21 3.70
N GLU A 40 -15.83 1.71 3.43
CA GLU A 40 -15.26 1.74 2.08
C GLU A 40 -15.12 0.33 1.50
N GLN A 41 -14.70 -0.64 2.31
CA GLN A 41 -14.60 -2.04 1.89
C GLN A 41 -15.98 -2.66 1.61
N ASN A 42 -16.99 -2.35 2.43
CA ASN A 42 -18.36 -2.79 2.22
C ASN A 42 -18.96 -2.17 0.94
N ASP A 43 -18.66 -0.92 0.66
CA ASP A 43 -19.08 -0.26 -0.58
C ASP A 43 -18.48 -0.93 -1.82
N LEU A 44 -17.19 -1.29 -1.76
CA LEU A 44 -16.55 -2.07 -2.83
C LEU A 44 -17.17 -3.47 -2.98
N TYR A 45 -17.46 -4.14 -1.86
CA TYR A 45 -18.09 -5.46 -1.87
C TYR A 45 -19.51 -5.43 -2.46
N ALA A 46 -20.23 -4.33 -2.27
CA ALA A 46 -21.59 -4.15 -2.79
C ALA A 46 -21.62 -4.01 -4.33
N LYS A 47 -20.54 -3.56 -4.97
CA LYS A 47 -20.48 -3.43 -6.43
C LYS A 47 -20.67 -4.77 -7.13
N GLY A 48 -21.55 -4.80 -8.14
CA GLY A 48 -21.91 -6.02 -8.86
C GLY A 48 -22.77 -7.01 -8.06
N ARG A 49 -23.22 -6.64 -6.83
CA ARG A 49 -24.13 -7.43 -5.98
C ARG A 49 -25.40 -6.64 -5.65
N THR A 50 -25.27 -5.64 -4.79
CA THR A 50 -26.40 -4.77 -4.35
C THR A 50 -26.29 -3.35 -4.92
N LYS A 51 -25.14 -3.01 -5.51
CA LYS A 51 -24.89 -1.75 -6.22
C LYS A 51 -24.50 -2.03 -7.67
N PRO A 52 -24.78 -1.12 -8.62
CA PRO A 52 -24.33 -1.25 -10.01
C PRO A 52 -22.80 -1.38 -10.12
N GLY A 53 -22.34 -2.02 -11.19
CA GLY A 53 -20.94 -2.21 -11.52
C GLY A 53 -20.51 -3.66 -11.55
N SER A 54 -19.21 -3.89 -11.68
CA SER A 54 -18.62 -5.23 -11.66
C SER A 54 -18.15 -5.59 -10.26
N ILE A 55 -18.08 -6.89 -9.96
CA ILE A 55 -17.47 -7.39 -8.72
C ILE A 55 -15.98 -7.06 -8.73
N VAL A 56 -15.53 -6.29 -7.75
CA VAL A 56 -14.13 -5.83 -7.61
C VAL A 56 -13.43 -6.45 -6.41
N THR A 57 -14.18 -7.06 -5.48
CA THR A 57 -13.62 -7.73 -4.31
C THR A 57 -14.59 -8.80 -3.78
N ASN A 58 -14.05 -9.86 -3.17
CA ASN A 58 -14.80 -10.86 -2.45
C ASN A 58 -14.73 -10.68 -0.92
N ALA A 59 -13.98 -9.69 -0.44
CA ALA A 59 -13.82 -9.40 0.97
C ALA A 59 -14.87 -8.39 1.48
N LYS A 60 -15.66 -8.78 2.46
CA LYS A 60 -16.54 -7.87 3.22
C LYS A 60 -15.70 -7.02 4.18
N GLY A 61 -16.14 -5.79 4.47
CA GLY A 61 -15.44 -4.90 5.41
C GLY A 61 -15.27 -5.51 6.81
N THR A 62 -16.30 -6.16 7.32
CA THR A 62 -16.29 -6.79 8.65
C THR A 62 -15.41 -8.05 8.74
N SER A 63 -14.96 -8.60 7.61
CA SER A 63 -14.07 -9.76 7.59
C SER A 63 -12.61 -9.41 7.86
N TYR A 64 -12.21 -8.14 7.72
CA TYR A 64 -10.82 -7.66 7.78
C TYR A 64 -9.86 -8.47 6.88
N SER A 65 -10.34 -8.95 5.75
CA SER A 65 -9.55 -9.82 4.85
C SER A 65 -8.69 -9.04 3.86
N SER A 66 -8.97 -7.75 3.65
CA SER A 66 -8.16 -6.89 2.79
C SER A 66 -6.97 -6.32 3.56
N MET A 67 -5.75 -6.43 3.00
CA MET A 67 -4.54 -5.84 3.58
C MET A 67 -4.61 -4.31 3.65
N HIS A 68 -5.40 -3.66 2.78
CA HIS A 68 -5.67 -2.22 2.86
C HIS A 68 -6.37 -1.82 4.17
N GLN A 69 -7.22 -2.68 4.74
CA GLN A 69 -7.89 -2.40 6.01
C GLN A 69 -6.91 -2.38 7.20
N TRP A 70 -5.77 -3.04 7.06
CA TRP A 70 -4.70 -3.08 8.05
C TRP A 70 -3.67 -1.96 7.87
N GLY A 71 -3.81 -1.12 6.84
CA GLY A 71 -2.87 -0.06 6.54
C GLY A 71 -1.47 -0.54 6.11
N VAL A 72 -1.38 -1.76 5.60
CA VAL A 72 -0.12 -2.39 5.17
C VAL A 72 -0.05 -2.61 3.65
N ALA A 73 -0.99 -2.05 2.90
CA ALA A 73 -1.05 -2.13 1.44
C ALA A 73 -1.38 -0.79 0.81
N PHE A 74 -0.90 -0.58 -0.41
CA PHE A 74 -1.30 0.52 -1.28
C PHE A 74 -1.36 0.07 -2.74
N ASP A 75 -2.18 0.76 -3.51
CA ASP A 75 -2.25 0.60 -4.96
C ASP A 75 -1.68 1.82 -5.66
N ILE A 76 -1.18 1.61 -6.87
CA ILE A 76 -0.67 2.67 -7.73
C ILE A 76 -1.39 2.69 -9.07
N CYS A 77 -1.29 3.80 -9.77
CA CYS A 77 -1.55 3.85 -11.19
C CYS A 77 -0.44 4.61 -11.92
N ARG A 78 -0.43 4.48 -13.23
CA ARG A 78 0.41 5.24 -14.14
C ARG A 78 0.02 6.72 -14.14
N ASN A 79 0.99 7.63 -14.22
CA ASN A 79 0.76 9.07 -14.14
C ASN A 79 1.58 9.85 -15.18
N ASP A 80 1.66 9.34 -16.41
CA ASP A 80 2.41 9.94 -17.53
C ASP A 80 1.52 10.30 -18.74
N GLY A 81 0.20 10.31 -18.54
CA GLY A 81 -0.77 10.68 -19.59
C GLY A 81 -1.17 9.57 -20.56
N LYS A 82 -0.54 8.39 -20.50
CA LYS A 82 -0.86 7.26 -21.42
C LYS A 82 -2.08 6.45 -21.01
N GLY A 83 -2.66 6.74 -19.84
CA GLY A 83 -3.79 6.00 -19.24
C GLY A 83 -3.39 5.31 -17.96
N ALA A 84 -4.25 5.44 -16.93
CA ALA A 84 -3.96 5.01 -15.56
C ALA A 84 -3.51 3.55 -15.43
N TYR A 85 -4.06 2.67 -16.26
CA TYR A 85 -3.79 1.23 -16.24
C TYR A 85 -3.26 0.68 -17.58
N TYR A 86 -2.77 1.56 -18.46
CA TYR A 86 -2.12 1.13 -19.69
C TYR A 86 -0.81 0.41 -19.39
N ASP A 87 -0.65 -0.83 -19.88
CA ASP A 87 0.46 -1.74 -19.56
C ASP A 87 1.07 -2.45 -20.78
N SER A 88 0.68 -2.09 -22.01
CA SER A 88 1.20 -2.75 -23.22
C SER A 88 2.72 -2.60 -23.40
N ASP A 89 3.33 -1.64 -22.70
CA ASP A 89 4.78 -1.40 -22.65
C ASP A 89 5.47 -2.06 -21.44
N GLY A 90 4.74 -2.89 -20.67
CA GLY A 90 5.26 -3.57 -19.48
C GLY A 90 5.51 -2.63 -18.30
N PHE A 91 4.80 -1.51 -18.23
CA PHE A 91 4.97 -0.48 -17.21
C PHE A 91 4.88 -1.04 -15.80
N PHE A 92 3.78 -1.75 -15.46
CA PHE A 92 3.58 -2.29 -14.11
C PHE A 92 4.60 -3.36 -13.74
N THR A 93 5.09 -4.14 -14.71
CA THR A 93 6.17 -5.10 -14.46
C THR A 93 7.48 -4.41 -14.08
N LYS A 94 7.80 -3.29 -14.72
CA LYS A 94 8.99 -2.49 -14.39
C LYS A 94 8.87 -1.90 -12.99
N VAL A 95 7.73 -1.31 -12.66
CA VAL A 95 7.44 -0.76 -11.32
C VAL A 95 7.44 -1.86 -10.27
N GLY A 96 6.82 -3.01 -10.54
CA GLY A 96 6.78 -4.17 -9.65
C GLY A 96 8.17 -4.68 -9.27
N LYS A 97 9.08 -4.77 -10.23
CA LYS A 97 10.48 -5.16 -9.97
C LYS A 97 11.17 -4.18 -9.02
N ILE A 98 10.94 -2.87 -9.18
CA ILE A 98 11.51 -1.86 -8.27
C ILE A 98 10.92 -2.03 -6.86
N GLY A 99 9.61 -2.20 -6.73
CA GLY A 99 8.96 -2.41 -5.44
C GLY A 99 9.47 -3.65 -4.70
N MET A 100 9.65 -4.76 -5.42
CA MET A 100 10.23 -5.98 -4.85
C MET A 100 11.70 -5.80 -4.42
N GLN A 101 12.50 -5.04 -5.15
CA GLN A 101 13.87 -4.68 -4.77
C GLN A 101 13.91 -3.85 -3.48
N LEU A 102 12.91 -3.00 -3.26
CA LEU A 102 12.75 -2.23 -2.01
C LEU A 102 12.22 -3.07 -0.83
N GLY A 103 11.84 -4.32 -1.07
CA GLY A 103 11.35 -5.24 -0.06
C GLY A 103 9.82 -5.33 0.07
N LEU A 104 9.06 -4.71 -0.83
CA LEU A 104 7.61 -4.89 -0.91
C LEU A 104 7.25 -6.23 -1.55
N GLU A 105 6.09 -6.76 -1.19
CA GLU A 105 5.39 -7.77 -1.98
C GLU A 105 4.60 -7.08 -3.08
N TRP A 106 4.65 -7.61 -4.30
CA TRP A 106 3.95 -7.07 -5.45
C TRP A 106 2.88 -8.05 -5.94
N GLY A 107 1.63 -7.58 -6.04
CA GLY A 107 0.49 -8.40 -6.47
C GLY A 107 0.57 -8.87 -7.92
N GLY A 108 1.38 -8.24 -8.76
CA GLY A 108 1.65 -8.68 -10.12
C GLY A 108 2.46 -9.97 -10.21
N SER A 109 3.11 -10.40 -9.13
CA SER A 109 3.81 -11.69 -9.03
C SER A 109 2.92 -12.83 -8.54
N TRP A 110 1.68 -12.56 -8.14
CA TRP A 110 0.73 -13.58 -7.69
C TRP A 110 0.20 -14.41 -8.86
N THR A 111 -0.17 -15.65 -8.59
CA THR A 111 -0.74 -16.54 -9.61
C THR A 111 -2.25 -16.34 -9.77
N SER A 112 -2.97 -16.09 -8.66
CA SER A 112 -4.42 -15.86 -8.69
C SER A 112 -4.92 -15.21 -7.39
N PRO A 113 -5.57 -14.05 -7.48
CA PRO A 113 -5.63 -13.18 -8.64
C PRO A 113 -4.30 -12.42 -8.86
N VAL A 114 -3.97 -12.14 -10.12
CA VAL A 114 -2.87 -11.19 -10.44
C VAL A 114 -3.38 -9.77 -10.22
N ASP A 115 -2.66 -8.98 -9.41
CA ASP A 115 -3.02 -7.60 -9.10
C ASP A 115 -1.79 -6.69 -9.28
N LYS A 116 -1.57 -6.25 -10.49
CA LYS A 116 -0.38 -5.45 -10.87
C LYS A 116 -0.28 -4.08 -10.19
N PRO A 117 -1.38 -3.35 -9.92
CA PRO A 117 -1.32 -2.11 -9.13
C PRO A 117 -0.91 -2.27 -7.67
N HIS A 118 -1.09 -3.45 -7.08
CA HIS A 118 -1.02 -3.70 -5.65
C HIS A 118 0.38 -3.95 -5.11
N PHE A 119 0.72 -3.27 -4.01
CA PHE A 119 1.92 -3.47 -3.19
C PHE A 119 1.57 -3.57 -1.71
N GLN A 120 2.32 -4.40 -0.97
CA GLN A 120 2.11 -4.52 0.48
C GLN A 120 3.39 -4.89 1.23
N LEU A 121 3.37 -4.69 2.56
CA LEU A 121 4.38 -5.23 3.45
C LEU A 121 4.24 -6.75 3.52
N LYS A 122 5.37 -7.47 3.44
CA LYS A 122 5.41 -8.95 3.45
C LYS A 122 5.55 -9.58 4.84
N ASP A 123 5.71 -8.76 5.88
CA ASP A 123 6.04 -9.20 7.24
C ASP A 123 5.00 -10.14 7.85
N TRP A 124 3.75 -9.98 7.46
CA TRP A 124 2.64 -10.81 7.95
C TRP A 124 2.16 -11.83 6.91
N GLY A 125 2.94 -12.07 5.84
CA GLY A 125 2.57 -12.91 4.71
C GLY A 125 1.65 -12.20 3.72
N SER A 126 1.21 -12.95 2.70
CA SER A 126 0.42 -12.39 1.59
C SER A 126 -1.05 -12.15 1.93
N THR A 127 -1.53 -12.64 3.07
CA THR A 127 -2.92 -12.50 3.52
C THR A 127 -2.99 -11.92 4.92
N SER A 128 -4.18 -11.42 5.31
CA SER A 128 -4.43 -10.86 6.64
C SER A 128 -4.53 -11.88 7.78
N SER A 129 -4.32 -13.17 7.52
CA SER A 129 -4.53 -14.23 8.51
C SER A 129 -3.68 -14.06 9.77
N LYS A 130 -2.39 -13.76 9.61
CA LYS A 130 -1.47 -13.51 10.74
C LYS A 130 -1.84 -12.24 11.52
N LEU A 131 -2.20 -11.16 10.82
CA LEU A 131 -2.67 -9.92 11.43
C LEU A 131 -3.93 -10.16 12.27
N LYS A 132 -4.91 -10.88 11.72
CA LYS A 132 -6.14 -11.25 12.44
C LYS A 132 -5.86 -12.12 13.66
N ALA A 133 -4.99 -13.12 13.53
CA ALA A 133 -4.61 -13.99 14.64
C ALA A 133 -3.94 -13.22 15.77
N GLN A 134 -3.03 -12.30 15.45
CA GLN A 134 -2.21 -11.58 16.43
C GLN A 134 -2.94 -10.38 17.04
N TYR A 135 -3.65 -9.58 16.25
CA TYR A 135 -4.19 -8.29 16.68
C TYR A 135 -5.72 -8.25 16.76
N LYS A 136 -6.43 -9.18 16.16
CA LYS A 136 -7.90 -9.30 16.06
C LYS A 136 -8.54 -8.24 15.15
N THR A 137 -8.17 -6.96 15.30
CA THR A 137 -8.73 -5.84 14.52
C THR A 137 -7.61 -4.90 14.02
N PRO A 138 -7.84 -4.20 12.91
CA PRO A 138 -6.93 -3.16 12.44
C PRO A 138 -6.67 -2.07 13.50
N ALA A 139 -7.68 -1.68 14.27
CA ALA A 139 -7.53 -0.67 15.32
C ALA A 139 -6.52 -1.08 16.40
N ASN A 140 -6.53 -2.36 16.81
CA ASN A 140 -5.54 -2.89 17.76
C ASN A 140 -4.13 -2.88 17.17
N PHE A 141 -3.99 -3.25 15.91
CA PHE A 141 -2.71 -3.21 15.20
C PHE A 141 -2.17 -1.79 15.11
N MET A 142 -2.99 -0.82 14.75
CA MET A 142 -2.59 0.58 14.61
C MET A 142 -2.08 1.20 15.93
N LYS A 143 -2.53 0.70 17.08
CA LYS A 143 -2.00 1.14 18.39
C LYS A 143 -0.52 0.81 18.58
N THR A 144 0.01 -0.17 17.85
CA THR A 144 1.43 -0.56 17.94
C THR A 144 2.36 0.39 17.16
N TRP A 145 1.82 1.20 16.25
CA TRP A 145 2.61 2.04 15.35
C TRP A 145 3.25 3.26 16.02
N LYS A 146 2.73 3.74 17.16
CA LYS A 146 3.22 4.95 17.83
C LYS A 146 4.70 4.88 18.19
N LYS A 147 5.19 3.72 18.61
CA LYS A 147 6.61 3.53 18.94
C LYS A 147 7.50 3.61 17.70
N GLU A 148 7.05 3.06 16.56
CA GLU A 148 7.79 3.10 15.31
C GLU A 148 7.83 4.53 14.71
N ASP A 149 6.76 5.31 14.87
CA ASP A 149 6.73 6.72 14.48
C ASP A 149 7.75 7.54 15.29
N ASP A 150 7.83 7.33 16.60
CA ASP A 150 8.77 8.04 17.47
C ASP A 150 10.22 7.68 17.14
N GLU A 151 10.54 6.41 16.89
CA GLU A 151 11.87 5.94 16.46
C GLU A 151 12.26 6.48 15.08
N MET A 152 11.32 6.56 14.13
CA MET A 152 11.57 7.11 12.80
C MET A 152 11.79 8.62 12.83
N VAL A 153 11.09 9.35 13.68
CA VAL A 153 11.29 10.80 13.88
C VAL A 153 12.65 11.08 14.50
N GLU A 154 13.11 10.26 15.44
CA GLU A 154 14.46 10.39 16.02
C GLU A 154 15.56 10.07 14.99
N ASN A 155 15.39 9.04 14.17
CA ASN A 155 16.37 8.64 13.14
C ASN A 155 16.35 9.54 11.89
N SER A 156 15.34 10.37 11.69
CA SER A 156 15.23 11.30 10.57
C SER A 156 15.87 12.67 10.83
N LYS A 157 16.53 12.86 11.98
CA LYS A 157 17.30 14.06 12.27
C LYS A 157 18.67 13.98 11.57
N ILE A 158 18.85 14.77 10.53
CA ILE A 158 20.16 14.94 9.90
C ILE A 158 20.93 16.05 10.61
N ILE A 159 22.15 15.75 11.03
CA ILE A 159 23.06 16.77 11.60
C ILE A 159 23.90 17.32 10.45
N VAL A 160 23.70 18.58 10.10
CA VAL A 160 24.52 19.33 9.16
C VAL A 160 25.16 20.50 9.91
N ASP A 161 26.48 20.56 9.93
CA ASP A 161 27.27 21.60 10.62
C ASP A 161 26.87 21.83 12.08
N GLY A 162 26.62 20.73 12.82
CA GLY A 162 26.24 20.76 14.23
C GLY A 162 24.83 21.26 14.53
N LYS A 163 23.99 21.45 13.51
CA LYS A 163 22.57 21.78 13.65
C LYS A 163 21.70 20.59 13.23
N THR A 164 20.75 20.24 14.09
CA THR A 164 19.72 19.23 13.78
C THR A 164 18.68 19.83 12.82
N ILE A 165 18.53 19.25 11.64
CA ILE A 165 17.51 19.65 10.65
C ILE A 165 16.43 18.55 10.65
N PRO A 166 15.16 18.86 10.91
CA PRO A 166 14.05 17.92 10.71
C PRO A 166 13.88 17.64 9.21
N VAL A 167 13.74 16.37 8.87
CA VAL A 167 13.49 15.92 7.48
C VAL A 167 12.01 15.62 7.31
#